data_6a803e7e5185dadd59ba67aee9888aaf
#
_entry.id   6a803e7e5185dadd59ba67aee9888aaf
#
_cell.length_a   1.000
_cell.length_b   1.000
_cell.length_c   1.000
_cell.angle_alpha   90.00
_cell.angle_beta   90.00
_cell.angle_gamma   90.00
#
_symmetry.space_group_name_H-M   'P 1'
#
loop_
_entity.id
_entity.type
_entity.pdbx_description
1 polymer ?
#
loop_
_entity_poly.entity_id
_entity_poly.type
_entity_poly.pdbx_seq_one_letter_code
_entity_poly.pdbx_strand_id
1 'polypeptide(L)'
;MKKAFFINGGAGRVLCAIPALEYHLKNIDPTAPIIVEGWIDLYLTSKILVNNTFPANDPNLFDKLKDREIITPEPYKLNAYFTQRANLVQSFDMLINYDYPPETIPETKEYNELFVGKKDIATGEELVAEAKRHFKKDKVIIFQPFGSTATIHGGVIVDESGRSFEVDDIIDLLEELNKDYAVILMSSMKIPTDKNLN
;
A
#
# COMPACT_ATOMS: atom_id res chain seq x y z
N MET A 1 13.91 -9.27 -24.49
CA MET A 1 12.54 -9.86 -24.53
C MET A 1 11.60 -8.81 -23.95
N LYS A 2 10.36 -8.70 -24.46
CA LYS A 2 9.37 -7.77 -23.85
C LYS A 2 8.97 -8.30 -22.46
N LYS A 3 8.80 -7.40 -21.50
CA LYS A 3 8.45 -7.74 -20.13
C LYS A 3 6.96 -7.56 -19.85
N ALA A 4 6.43 -8.34 -18.91
CA ALA A 4 5.15 -8.12 -18.23
C ALA A 4 5.41 -8.18 -16.72
N PHE A 5 4.69 -7.42 -15.93
CA PHE A 5 4.95 -7.33 -14.50
C PHE A 5 3.79 -7.90 -13.70
N PHE A 6 4.09 -8.82 -12.78
CA PHE A 6 3.11 -9.34 -11.83
C PHE A 6 3.38 -8.72 -10.44
N ILE A 7 2.42 -7.95 -9.95
CA ILE A 7 2.53 -7.24 -8.65
C ILE A 7 1.51 -7.82 -7.69
N ASN A 8 2.00 -8.28 -6.54
CA ASN A 8 1.20 -8.87 -5.49
C ASN A 8 1.48 -8.22 -4.13
N GLY A 9 0.75 -8.65 -3.10
CA GLY A 9 0.94 -8.26 -1.72
C GLY A 9 0.04 -7.14 -1.24
N GLY A 10 0.37 -6.53 -0.10
CA GLY A 10 -0.44 -5.49 0.53
C GLY A 10 -0.39 -4.14 -0.18
N ALA A 11 -1.34 -3.26 0.15
CA ALA A 11 -1.52 -1.94 -0.48
C ALA A 11 -0.23 -1.10 -0.54
N GLY A 12 0.55 -1.07 0.54
CA GLY A 12 1.81 -0.30 0.58
C GLY A 12 2.85 -0.82 -0.42
N ARG A 13 2.95 -2.15 -0.59
CA ARG A 13 3.83 -2.75 -1.61
C ARG A 13 3.38 -2.39 -3.02
N VAL A 14 2.08 -2.53 -3.30
CA VAL A 14 1.48 -2.20 -4.60
C VAL A 14 1.70 -0.72 -4.92
N LEU A 15 1.49 0.16 -3.94
CA LEU A 15 1.70 1.60 -4.09
C LEU A 15 3.16 1.94 -4.42
N CYS A 16 4.12 1.33 -3.71
CA CYS A 16 5.55 1.59 -3.92
C CYS A 16 6.09 1.15 -5.29
N ALA A 17 5.38 0.27 -6.01
CA ALA A 17 5.75 -0.13 -7.35
C ALA A 17 5.33 0.88 -8.44
N ILE A 18 4.35 1.74 -8.16
CA ILE A 18 3.76 2.68 -9.14
C ILE A 18 4.84 3.53 -9.84
N PRO A 19 5.74 4.24 -9.14
CA PRO A 19 6.69 5.13 -9.81
C PRO A 19 7.61 4.41 -10.80
N ALA A 20 8.05 3.20 -10.45
CA ALA A 20 8.90 2.39 -11.32
C ALA A 20 8.16 1.90 -12.57
N LEU A 21 6.90 1.47 -12.43
CA LEU A 21 6.05 1.02 -13.53
C LEU A 21 5.68 2.19 -14.47
N GLU A 22 5.35 3.35 -13.91
CA GLU A 22 5.10 4.55 -14.71
C GLU A 22 6.31 4.96 -15.51
N TYR A 23 7.50 4.92 -14.91
CA TYR A 23 8.75 5.17 -15.62
C TYR A 23 8.96 4.16 -16.75
N HIS A 24 8.71 2.86 -16.48
CA HIS A 24 8.83 1.80 -17.48
C HIS A 24 7.94 2.05 -18.69
N LEU A 25 6.64 2.32 -18.45
CA LEU A 25 5.70 2.57 -19.54
C LEU A 25 6.02 3.85 -20.32
N LYS A 26 6.54 4.89 -19.67
CA LYS A 26 6.90 6.13 -20.35
C LYS A 26 8.18 6.02 -21.18
N ASN A 27 9.18 5.28 -20.71
CA ASN A 27 10.54 5.41 -21.23
C ASN A 27 11.10 4.12 -21.85
N ILE A 28 10.52 2.94 -21.57
CA ILE A 28 11.08 1.65 -21.95
C ILE A 28 10.11 0.87 -22.84
N ASP A 29 8.96 0.45 -22.33
CA ASP A 29 7.93 -0.27 -23.09
C ASP A 29 6.52 0.24 -22.75
N PRO A 30 5.94 1.11 -23.60
CA PRO A 30 4.59 1.65 -23.37
C PRO A 30 3.48 0.61 -23.47
N THR A 31 3.82 -0.62 -23.88
CA THR A 31 2.86 -1.71 -24.06
C THR A 31 2.98 -2.80 -22.99
N ALA A 32 3.87 -2.64 -21.99
CA ALA A 32 4.08 -3.65 -20.97
C ALA A 32 2.83 -3.87 -20.12
N PRO A 33 2.26 -5.10 -20.08
CA PRO A 33 1.15 -5.41 -19.20
C PRO A 33 1.60 -5.45 -17.75
N ILE A 34 0.71 -4.97 -16.88
CA ILE A 34 0.88 -4.98 -15.42
C ILE A 34 -0.28 -5.79 -14.86
N ILE A 35 0.03 -6.91 -14.25
CA ILE A 35 -0.94 -7.79 -13.61
C ILE A 35 -0.91 -7.52 -12.11
N VAL A 36 -2.07 -7.26 -11.52
CA VAL A 36 -2.20 -6.96 -10.10
C VAL A 36 -3.13 -7.96 -9.44
N GLU A 37 -2.63 -8.64 -8.41
CA GLU A 37 -3.40 -9.64 -7.67
C GLU A 37 -4.43 -8.99 -6.73
N GLY A 38 -4.07 -7.86 -6.10
CA GLY A 38 -4.94 -7.12 -5.20
C GLY A 38 -4.66 -5.61 -5.27
N TRP A 39 -5.59 -4.79 -4.78
CA TRP A 39 -5.45 -3.33 -4.73
C TRP A 39 -5.34 -2.68 -6.12
N ILE A 40 -5.93 -3.28 -7.13
CA ILE A 40 -5.88 -2.80 -8.51
C ILE A 40 -6.36 -1.35 -8.64
N ASP A 41 -7.33 -0.95 -7.82
CA ASP A 41 -7.89 0.41 -7.81
C ASP A 41 -6.82 1.49 -7.63
N LEU A 42 -5.73 1.19 -6.89
CA LEU A 42 -4.59 2.11 -6.75
C LEU A 42 -3.92 2.40 -8.10
N TYR A 43 -3.85 1.42 -8.99
CA TYR A 43 -3.25 1.58 -10.32
C TYR A 43 -4.19 2.24 -11.31
N LEU A 44 -5.50 2.02 -11.16
CA LEU A 44 -6.52 2.65 -12.00
C LEU A 44 -6.62 4.17 -11.74
N THR A 45 -6.07 4.67 -10.64
CA THR A 45 -5.95 6.11 -10.38
C THR A 45 -4.81 6.78 -11.16
N SER A 46 -3.86 6.01 -11.69
CA SER A 46 -2.77 6.53 -12.51
C SER A 46 -3.18 6.62 -13.98
N LYS A 47 -3.13 7.81 -14.56
CA LYS A 47 -3.39 8.05 -15.99
C LYS A 47 -2.43 7.29 -16.91
N ILE A 48 -1.28 6.88 -16.40
CA ILE A 48 -0.24 6.18 -17.15
C ILE A 48 -0.48 4.67 -17.11
N LEU A 49 -0.82 4.15 -15.92
CA LEU A 49 -0.96 2.71 -15.69
C LEU A 49 -2.31 2.15 -16.13
N VAL A 50 -3.38 2.94 -16.09
CA VAL A 50 -4.77 2.50 -16.22
C VAL A 50 -5.04 1.60 -17.44
N ASN A 51 -4.45 1.91 -18.59
CA ASN A 51 -4.67 1.17 -19.83
C ASN A 51 -3.84 -0.12 -19.94
N ASN A 52 -2.83 -0.28 -19.08
CA ASN A 52 -1.91 -1.41 -19.10
C ASN A 52 -2.08 -2.32 -17.87
N THR A 53 -3.02 -1.99 -16.98
CA THR A 53 -3.24 -2.73 -15.72
C THR A 53 -4.42 -3.68 -15.85
N PHE A 54 -4.21 -4.92 -15.43
CA PHE A 54 -5.17 -6.01 -15.51
C PHE A 54 -5.24 -6.76 -14.19
N PRO A 55 -6.43 -7.20 -13.74
CA PRO A 55 -6.53 -8.08 -12.59
C PRO A 55 -5.96 -9.47 -12.91
N ALA A 56 -5.45 -10.17 -11.91
CA ALA A 56 -4.86 -11.51 -12.08
C ALA A 56 -5.86 -12.56 -12.59
N ASN A 57 -7.16 -12.30 -12.48
CA ASN A 57 -8.24 -13.15 -12.96
C ASN A 57 -8.86 -12.67 -14.30
N ASP A 58 -8.20 -11.77 -15.04
CA ASP A 58 -8.67 -11.35 -16.37
C ASP A 58 -8.71 -12.56 -17.31
N PRO A 59 -9.86 -12.89 -17.91
CA PRO A 59 -9.99 -14.05 -18.80
C PRO A 59 -9.13 -13.98 -20.07
N ASN A 60 -8.73 -12.78 -20.47
CA ASN A 60 -7.89 -12.55 -21.65
C ASN A 60 -6.41 -12.36 -21.30
N LEU A 61 -6.00 -12.72 -20.09
CA LEU A 61 -4.64 -12.48 -19.62
C LEU A 61 -3.59 -13.21 -20.45
N PHE A 62 -3.91 -14.45 -20.89
CA PHE A 62 -3.01 -15.26 -21.72
C PHE A 62 -2.59 -14.53 -23.00
N ASP A 63 -3.54 -13.94 -23.71
CA ASP A 63 -3.26 -13.23 -24.96
C ASP A 63 -2.42 -11.97 -24.75
N LYS A 64 -2.55 -11.31 -23.59
CA LYS A 64 -1.78 -10.13 -23.22
C LYS A 64 -0.34 -10.47 -22.84
N LEU A 65 -0.12 -11.68 -22.31
CA LEU A 65 1.18 -12.15 -21.83
C LEU A 65 1.97 -12.93 -22.90
N LYS A 66 1.32 -13.28 -23.98
CA LYS A 66 1.96 -14.02 -25.08
C LYS A 66 3.25 -13.33 -25.53
N ASP A 67 4.32 -14.11 -25.66
CA ASP A 67 5.66 -13.66 -26.08
C ASP A 67 6.33 -12.64 -25.14
N ARG A 68 5.93 -12.62 -23.84
CA ARG A 68 6.51 -11.76 -22.81
C ARG A 68 7.12 -12.58 -21.68
N GLU A 69 8.19 -12.06 -21.12
CA GLU A 69 8.76 -12.54 -19.89
C GLU A 69 7.97 -11.96 -18.71
N ILE A 70 7.47 -12.82 -17.82
CA ILE A 70 6.74 -12.39 -16.62
C ILE A 70 7.76 -12.14 -15.51
N ILE A 71 7.87 -10.90 -15.09
CA ILE A 71 8.70 -10.47 -13.97
C ILE A 71 7.81 -10.29 -12.74
N THR A 72 8.15 -11.00 -11.66
CA THR A 72 7.55 -10.79 -10.34
C THR A 72 8.60 -10.12 -9.44
N PRO A 73 8.56 -8.79 -9.28
CA PRO A 73 9.55 -8.09 -8.48
C PRO A 73 9.43 -8.48 -7.00
N GLU A 74 10.55 -8.92 -6.41
CA GLU A 74 10.64 -9.30 -5.00
C GLU A 74 11.58 -8.35 -4.23
N PRO A 75 11.17 -7.11 -3.95
CA PRO A 75 12.02 -6.08 -3.39
C PRO A 75 12.60 -6.45 -2.02
N TYR A 76 11.88 -7.22 -1.22
CA TYR A 76 12.33 -7.66 0.12
C TYR A 76 13.51 -8.62 0.06
N LYS A 77 13.73 -9.30 -1.07
CA LYS A 77 14.88 -10.20 -1.28
C LYS A 77 16.11 -9.46 -1.82
N LEU A 78 15.95 -8.19 -2.19
CA LEU A 78 17.05 -7.38 -2.70
C LEU A 78 18.01 -7.01 -1.57
N ASN A 79 19.30 -7.31 -1.74
CA ASN A 79 20.31 -7.00 -0.72
C ASN A 79 20.33 -5.50 -0.33
N ALA A 80 20.16 -4.60 -1.30
CA ALA A 80 20.12 -3.17 -1.06
C ALA A 80 18.96 -2.75 -0.14
N TYR A 81 17.80 -3.39 -0.27
CA TYR A 81 16.67 -3.17 0.62
C TYR A 81 16.93 -3.76 2.01
N PHE A 82 17.36 -5.02 2.07
CA PHE A 82 17.63 -5.71 3.31
C PHE A 82 18.67 -4.98 4.18
N THR A 83 19.71 -4.42 3.56
CA THR A 83 20.75 -3.64 4.22
C THR A 83 20.39 -2.15 4.39
N GLN A 84 19.14 -1.77 4.15
CA GLN A 84 18.61 -0.40 4.30
C GLN A 84 19.35 0.67 3.46
N ARG A 85 20.05 0.28 2.41
CA ARG A 85 20.68 1.19 1.45
C ARG A 85 19.70 1.74 0.44
N ALA A 86 18.66 0.98 0.10
CA ALA A 86 17.57 1.39 -0.79
C ALA A 86 16.23 1.33 -0.06
N ASN A 87 15.36 2.29 -0.31
CA ASN A 87 13.97 2.23 0.12
C ASN A 87 13.14 1.30 -0.81
N LEU A 88 11.87 1.08 -0.48
CA LEU A 88 11.01 0.15 -1.22
C LEU A 88 10.75 0.61 -2.66
N VAL A 89 10.58 1.91 -2.90
CA VAL A 89 10.38 2.48 -4.25
C VAL A 89 11.61 2.28 -5.12
N GLN A 90 12.81 2.57 -4.59
CA GLN A 90 14.08 2.33 -5.28
C GLN A 90 14.29 0.86 -5.60
N SER A 91 13.92 -0.02 -4.67
CA SER A 91 14.03 -1.46 -4.85
C SER A 91 13.14 -1.99 -5.97
N PHE A 92 11.92 -1.47 -6.10
CA PHE A 92 11.08 -1.76 -7.25
C PHE A 92 11.68 -1.22 -8.55
N ASP A 93 12.22 0.00 -8.53
CA ASP A 93 12.86 0.58 -9.70
C ASP A 93 14.03 -0.29 -10.20
N MET A 94 14.88 -0.75 -9.28
CA MET A 94 15.99 -1.64 -9.58
C MET A 94 15.57 -2.98 -10.20
N LEU A 95 14.42 -3.53 -9.79
CA LEU A 95 13.92 -4.83 -10.28
C LEU A 95 13.09 -4.72 -11.57
N ILE A 96 12.48 -3.59 -11.83
CA ILE A 96 11.59 -3.37 -12.97
C ILE A 96 12.37 -2.80 -14.15
N ASN A 97 13.24 -1.83 -13.92
CA ASN A 97 13.84 -1.00 -14.97
C ASN A 97 15.29 -1.35 -15.30
N TYR A 98 15.88 -2.30 -14.59
CA TYR A 98 17.24 -2.77 -14.85
C TYR A 98 17.24 -4.27 -15.07
N ASP A 99 18.10 -4.76 -15.98
CA ASP A 99 18.27 -6.21 -16.20
C ASP A 99 19.05 -6.88 -15.06
N TYR A 100 19.94 -6.11 -14.44
CA TYR A 100 20.66 -6.50 -13.23
C TYR A 100 20.60 -5.35 -12.23
N PRO A 101 20.52 -5.62 -10.91
CA PRO A 101 20.55 -4.57 -9.93
C PRO A 101 21.78 -3.67 -10.12
N PRO A 102 21.61 -2.35 -10.27
CA PRO A 102 22.72 -1.45 -10.50
C PRO A 102 23.63 -1.36 -9.26
N GLU A 103 24.92 -1.12 -9.47
CA GLU A 103 25.89 -0.93 -8.37
C GLU A 103 25.55 0.31 -7.54
N THR A 104 25.13 1.38 -8.23
CA THR A 104 24.68 2.62 -7.59
C THR A 104 23.18 2.61 -7.41
N ILE A 105 22.72 2.89 -6.20
CA ILE A 105 21.27 2.99 -5.91
C ILE A 105 20.68 4.15 -6.74
N PRO A 106 19.64 3.89 -7.55
CA PRO A 106 19.01 4.95 -8.33
C PRO A 106 18.33 5.97 -7.42
N GLU A 107 18.19 7.19 -7.92
CA GLU A 107 17.38 8.20 -7.22
C GLU A 107 15.94 7.72 -7.07
N THR A 108 15.30 8.10 -5.96
CA THR A 108 13.90 7.76 -5.72
C THR A 108 13.03 8.38 -6.80
N LYS A 109 12.29 7.55 -7.53
CA LYS A 109 11.28 8.03 -8.48
C LYS A 109 10.15 8.70 -7.71
N GLU A 110 9.74 9.86 -8.18
CA GLU A 110 8.59 10.57 -7.63
C GLU A 110 7.28 9.92 -8.10
N TYR A 111 6.26 9.98 -7.25
CA TYR A 111 4.90 9.64 -7.66
C TYR A 111 4.35 10.71 -8.60
N ASN A 112 3.72 10.29 -9.69
CA ASN A 112 2.81 11.18 -10.35
C ASN A 112 1.56 11.33 -9.46
N GLU A 113 0.81 12.41 -9.68
CA GLU A 113 -0.41 12.68 -8.94
C GLU A 113 -1.40 11.52 -9.12
N LEU A 114 -1.72 10.83 -8.03
CA LEU A 114 -2.76 9.81 -8.03
C LEU A 114 -4.11 10.51 -7.99
N PHE A 115 -4.99 10.12 -8.89
CA PHE A 115 -6.33 10.69 -8.93
C PHE A 115 -7.22 10.02 -7.89
N VAL A 116 -7.66 10.79 -6.89
CA VAL A 116 -8.69 10.37 -5.94
C VAL A 116 -10.05 10.89 -6.42
N GLY A 117 -11.04 10.00 -6.49
CA GLY A 117 -12.38 10.35 -6.95
C GLY A 117 -13.04 11.44 -6.07
N LYS A 118 -13.82 12.35 -6.66
CA LYS A 118 -14.53 13.39 -5.90
C LYS A 118 -15.42 12.82 -4.80
N LYS A 119 -16.03 11.66 -5.06
CA LYS A 119 -16.87 10.95 -4.07
C LYS A 119 -16.04 10.51 -2.86
N ASP A 120 -14.85 9.97 -3.10
CA ASP A 120 -13.98 9.46 -2.05
C ASP A 120 -13.41 10.61 -1.22
N ILE A 121 -13.06 11.72 -1.86
CA ILE A 121 -12.67 12.96 -1.17
C ILE A 121 -13.81 13.44 -0.27
N ALA A 122 -15.03 13.57 -0.80
CA ALA A 122 -16.19 14.03 -0.03
C ALA A 122 -16.49 13.08 1.16
N THR A 123 -16.38 11.76 0.95
CA THR A 123 -16.56 10.78 2.03
C THR A 123 -15.49 10.96 3.11
N GLY A 124 -14.24 11.15 2.74
CA GLY A 124 -13.15 11.40 3.68
C GLY A 124 -13.34 12.71 4.46
N GLU A 125 -13.74 13.78 3.80
CA GLU A 125 -14.04 15.07 4.43
C GLU A 125 -15.21 14.97 5.41
N GLU A 126 -16.28 14.25 5.05
CA GLU A 126 -17.43 14.01 5.92
C GLU A 126 -17.03 13.23 7.18
N LEU A 127 -16.24 12.14 7.02
CA LEU A 127 -15.73 11.34 8.14
C LEU A 127 -14.92 12.20 9.11
N VAL A 128 -14.02 13.03 8.59
CA VAL A 128 -13.20 13.94 9.40
C VAL A 128 -14.08 14.98 10.12
N ALA A 129 -15.05 15.55 9.42
CA ALA A 129 -15.97 16.53 10.01
C ALA A 129 -16.86 15.90 11.10
N GLU A 130 -17.32 14.66 10.90
CA GLU A 130 -18.09 13.92 11.89
C GLU A 130 -17.25 13.63 13.13
N ALA A 131 -16.02 13.14 12.97
CA ALA A 131 -15.12 12.90 14.09
C ALA A 131 -14.86 14.16 14.91
N LYS A 132 -14.59 15.30 14.25
CA LYS A 132 -14.42 16.59 14.94
C LYS A 132 -15.65 17.00 15.75
N ARG A 133 -16.83 16.84 15.18
CA ARG A 133 -18.10 17.17 15.87
C ARG A 133 -18.37 16.24 17.05
N HIS A 134 -18.16 14.93 16.85
CA HIS A 134 -18.44 13.92 17.88
C HIS A 134 -17.51 14.10 19.09
N PHE A 135 -16.22 14.21 18.85
CA PHE A 135 -15.22 14.34 19.92
C PHE A 135 -15.00 15.78 20.40
N LYS A 136 -15.63 16.78 19.75
CA LYS A 136 -15.43 18.22 20.03
C LYS A 136 -13.96 18.63 20.01
N LYS A 137 -13.22 18.16 19.01
CA LYS A 137 -11.79 18.41 18.79
C LYS A 137 -11.57 18.97 17.40
N ASP A 138 -10.61 19.88 17.27
CA ASP A 138 -10.24 20.49 15.97
C ASP A 138 -9.27 19.65 15.16
N LYS A 139 -8.49 18.81 15.83
CA LYS A 139 -7.46 17.96 15.21
C LYS A 139 -7.92 16.52 15.15
N VAL A 140 -7.64 15.85 14.04
CA VAL A 140 -8.00 14.44 13.82
C VAL A 140 -6.72 13.63 13.61
N ILE A 141 -6.69 12.44 14.22
CA ILE A 141 -5.67 11.42 13.98
C ILE A 141 -6.38 10.15 13.49
N ILE A 142 -5.82 9.53 12.45
CA ILE A 142 -6.17 8.19 12.02
C ILE A 142 -5.17 7.23 12.64
N PHE A 143 -5.65 6.28 13.42
CA PHE A 143 -4.82 5.31 14.11
C PHE A 143 -5.16 3.89 13.66
N GLN A 144 -4.18 3.17 13.15
CA GLN A 144 -4.28 1.76 12.75
C GLN A 144 -3.37 0.92 13.66
N PRO A 145 -3.90 0.30 14.72
CA PRO A 145 -3.09 -0.41 15.72
C PRO A 145 -2.63 -1.79 15.29
N PHE A 146 -3.27 -2.38 14.26
CA PHE A 146 -3.04 -3.79 13.89
C PHE A 146 -2.44 -3.92 12.50
N GLY A 147 -1.52 -4.87 12.35
CA GLY A 147 -1.05 -5.34 11.05
C GLY A 147 -2.15 -6.08 10.27
N SER A 148 -1.97 -6.23 8.97
CA SER A 148 -2.95 -6.89 8.09
C SER A 148 -3.12 -8.39 8.35
N THR A 149 -2.18 -9.02 9.06
CA THR A 149 -2.18 -10.45 9.43
C THR A 149 -2.65 -10.69 10.86
N ALA A 150 -3.01 -9.63 11.58
CA ALA A 150 -3.47 -9.74 12.95
C ALA A 150 -4.83 -10.46 13.03
N THR A 151 -4.93 -11.37 14.00
CA THR A 151 -6.14 -12.14 14.32
C THR A 151 -6.37 -12.14 15.83
N ILE A 152 -7.62 -12.39 16.27
CA ILE A 152 -7.95 -12.51 17.69
C ILE A 152 -8.23 -13.97 18.02
N HIS A 153 -7.47 -14.53 18.94
CA HIS A 153 -7.67 -15.86 19.50
C HIS A 153 -7.82 -15.80 21.02
N GLY A 154 -9.01 -16.12 21.52
CA GLY A 154 -9.27 -16.14 22.96
C GLY A 154 -9.05 -14.79 23.68
N GLY A 155 -9.28 -13.67 22.99
CA GLY A 155 -9.04 -12.32 23.53
C GLY A 155 -7.60 -11.82 23.42
N VAL A 156 -6.71 -12.62 22.83
CA VAL A 156 -5.31 -12.23 22.56
C VAL A 156 -5.15 -11.91 21.08
N ILE A 157 -4.41 -10.85 20.79
CA ILE A 157 -4.04 -10.49 19.41
C ILE A 157 -2.79 -11.28 19.03
N VAL A 158 -2.88 -11.99 17.90
CA VAL A 158 -1.77 -12.71 17.30
C VAL A 158 -1.49 -12.10 15.94
N ASP A 159 -0.28 -11.58 15.75
CA ASP A 159 0.17 -11.01 14.48
C ASP A 159 1.56 -11.54 14.12
N GLU A 160 1.61 -12.48 13.17
CA GLU A 160 2.86 -13.08 12.70
C GLU A 160 3.82 -12.05 12.07
N SER A 161 3.29 -10.90 11.63
CA SER A 161 4.12 -9.83 11.07
C SER A 161 4.85 -8.99 12.12
N GLY A 162 4.46 -9.08 13.39
CA GLY A 162 5.00 -8.28 14.48
C GLY A 162 4.76 -6.78 14.35
N ARG A 163 3.71 -6.37 13.61
CA ARG A 163 3.36 -4.96 13.35
C ARG A 163 2.13 -4.48 14.11
N SER A 164 1.61 -5.29 15.00
CA SER A 164 0.50 -4.93 15.88
C SER A 164 1.02 -4.44 17.22
N PHE A 165 0.32 -3.48 17.81
CA PHE A 165 0.52 -3.08 19.19
C PHE A 165 -0.12 -4.09 20.14
N GLU A 166 0.41 -4.19 21.34
CA GLU A 166 -0.26 -4.88 22.44
C GLU A 166 -1.53 -4.13 22.86
N VAL A 167 -2.53 -4.86 23.40
CA VAL A 167 -3.83 -4.25 23.73
C VAL A 167 -3.69 -3.14 24.76
N ASP A 168 -2.89 -3.36 25.79
CA ASP A 168 -2.68 -2.39 26.86
C ASP A 168 -2.01 -1.11 26.31
N ASP A 169 -1.02 -1.25 25.42
CA ASP A 169 -0.37 -0.11 24.75
C ASP A 169 -1.36 0.68 23.89
N ILE A 170 -2.29 -0.03 23.20
CA ILE A 170 -3.33 0.63 22.39
C ILE A 170 -4.24 1.46 23.29
N ILE A 171 -4.66 0.91 24.42
CA ILE A 171 -5.56 1.57 25.36
C ILE A 171 -4.90 2.82 25.93
N ASP A 172 -3.67 2.70 26.41
CA ASP A 172 -2.92 3.81 27.00
C ASP A 172 -2.69 4.91 25.96
N LEU A 173 -2.34 4.53 24.73
CA LEU A 173 -2.14 5.48 23.64
C LEU A 173 -3.44 6.19 23.25
N LEU A 174 -4.57 5.48 23.17
CA LEU A 174 -5.86 6.09 22.88
C LEU A 174 -6.30 7.04 23.99
N GLU A 175 -6.11 6.67 25.27
CA GLU A 175 -6.41 7.54 26.40
C GLU A 175 -5.58 8.84 26.33
N GLU A 176 -4.32 8.77 25.93
CA GLU A 176 -3.47 9.94 25.79
C GLU A 176 -3.86 10.79 24.57
N LEU A 177 -4.02 10.17 23.40
CA LEU A 177 -4.39 10.87 22.16
C LEU A 177 -5.75 11.55 22.26
N ASN A 178 -6.73 10.94 22.91
CA ASN A 178 -8.06 11.50 23.07
C ASN A 178 -8.10 12.78 23.91
N LYS A 179 -7.03 13.14 24.62
CA LYS A 179 -6.94 14.43 25.32
C LYS A 179 -6.96 15.61 24.34
N ASP A 180 -6.26 15.47 23.21
CA ASP A 180 -6.02 16.58 22.27
C ASP A 180 -6.63 16.37 20.88
N TYR A 181 -6.94 15.13 20.51
CA TYR A 181 -7.33 14.74 19.15
C TYR A 181 -8.68 14.02 19.13
N ALA A 182 -9.38 14.14 18.01
CA ALA A 182 -10.41 13.18 17.61
C ALA A 182 -9.70 11.99 16.96
N VAL A 183 -9.78 10.80 17.56
CA VAL A 183 -9.09 9.62 17.05
C VAL A 183 -10.05 8.77 16.24
N ILE A 184 -9.74 8.57 14.94
CA ILE A 184 -10.42 7.61 14.07
C ILE A 184 -9.63 6.32 14.11
N LEU A 185 -10.21 5.27 14.70
CA LEU A 185 -9.60 3.96 14.77
C LEU A 185 -9.87 3.18 13.46
N MET A 186 -8.82 2.88 12.71
CA MET A 186 -8.92 2.02 11.53
C MET A 186 -8.60 0.58 11.90
N SER A 187 -9.63 -0.22 12.10
CA SER A 187 -9.48 -1.64 12.41
C SER A 187 -10.66 -2.45 11.89
N SER A 188 -10.39 -3.62 11.33
CA SER A 188 -11.41 -4.65 11.06
C SER A 188 -11.77 -5.47 12.31
N MET A 189 -11.02 -5.31 13.39
CA MET A 189 -11.20 -6.02 14.65
C MET A 189 -11.60 -5.06 15.76
N LYS A 190 -12.45 -5.54 16.66
CA LYS A 190 -12.71 -4.83 17.92
C LYS A 190 -11.54 -5.03 18.87
N ILE A 191 -11.13 -3.98 19.56
CA ILE A 191 -10.13 -4.09 20.61
C ILE A 191 -10.75 -4.93 21.75
N PRO A 192 -10.11 -6.02 22.18
CA PRO A 192 -10.64 -6.90 23.23
C PRO A 192 -10.46 -6.24 24.61
N THR A 193 -11.34 -5.32 24.95
CA THR A 193 -11.32 -4.58 26.21
C THR A 193 -12.74 -4.35 26.74
N ASP A 194 -12.89 -4.36 28.05
CA ASP A 194 -14.12 -3.97 28.72
C ASP A 194 -14.25 -2.44 28.89
N LYS A 195 -13.19 -1.68 28.58
CA LYS A 195 -13.21 -0.22 28.61
C LYS A 195 -14.02 0.32 27.42
N ASN A 196 -14.84 1.33 27.71
CA ASN A 196 -15.51 2.08 26.65
C ASN A 196 -14.50 3.07 26.04
N LEU A 197 -14.01 2.77 24.85
CA LEU A 197 -13.03 3.57 24.13
C LEU A 197 -13.66 4.60 23.19
N ASN A 198 -14.87 5.07 23.51
CA ASN A 198 -15.61 6.09 22.76
C ASN A 198 -14.93 7.45 22.79
#